data_f733e2bf10c4aa5224acbdb4c2d5c83f
#
_entry.id   f733e2bf10c4aa5224acbdb4c2d5c83f
#
_cell.length_a   1.000
_cell.length_b   1.000
_cell.length_c   1.000
_cell.angle_alpha   90.00
_cell.angle_beta   90.00
_cell.angle_gamma   90.00
#
_symmetry.space_group_name_H-M   'P 1'
#
loop_
_entity.id
_entity.type
_entity.pdbx_description
1 polymer ?
#
loop_
_entity_poly.entity_id
_entity_poly.type
_entity_poly.pdbx_seq_one_letter_code
_entity_poly.pdbx_strand_id
1 'polypeptide(L)'
;MKKLFITASLLLASSHLFANTMVEMKTSMGNIEIELFDDKAPVSAKNFESYVKSNFYAGTIFHRVIPGFMVQGGGLDANMVEKTTKAPIVNEASNGLKNTRGTLAMARTRDPNSATSQFFINVVDNSFLNRSAMDAGYAVFGKVTKGMEVVDKIVSVPTGNQGLHQNVPKQPVKIISVQIKSKK
;
A
#
# COMPACT_ATOMS: atom_id res chain seq x y z
N MET A 1 9.79 -65.46 -19.53
CA MET A 1 10.25 -64.43 -18.60
C MET A 1 9.83 -63.03 -19.17
N LYS A 2 8.72 -62.44 -18.66
CA LYS A 2 8.22 -61.15 -19.14
C LYS A 2 8.83 -60.05 -18.28
N LYS A 3 9.64 -59.16 -18.89
CA LYS A 3 10.22 -58.00 -18.22
C LYS A 3 9.18 -56.90 -18.19
N LEU A 4 8.75 -56.51 -16.98
CA LEU A 4 7.84 -55.41 -16.73
C LEU A 4 8.66 -54.09 -16.67
N PHE A 5 8.50 -53.22 -17.66
CA PHE A 5 9.07 -51.86 -17.61
C PHE A 5 8.10 -50.95 -16.86
N ILE A 6 8.49 -50.51 -15.66
CA ILE A 6 7.79 -49.47 -14.89
C ILE A 6 8.34 -48.15 -15.37
N THR A 7 7.57 -47.42 -16.16
CA THR A 7 7.83 -46.02 -16.52
C THR A 7 7.39 -45.14 -15.37
N ALA A 8 8.34 -44.60 -14.60
CA ALA A 8 8.09 -43.60 -13.59
C ALA A 8 7.87 -42.23 -14.28
N SER A 9 6.61 -41.79 -14.36
CA SER A 9 6.28 -40.40 -14.79
C SER A 9 6.60 -39.42 -13.70
N LEU A 10 7.66 -38.64 -13.89
CA LEU A 10 8.04 -37.53 -13.02
C LEU A 10 7.09 -36.36 -13.28
N LEU A 11 6.10 -36.14 -12.40
CA LEU A 11 5.27 -34.94 -12.38
C LEU A 11 6.12 -33.75 -11.91
N LEU A 12 6.61 -32.93 -12.85
CA LEU A 12 7.18 -31.63 -12.56
C LEU A 12 6.06 -30.69 -12.09
N ALA A 13 5.95 -30.54 -10.80
CA ALA A 13 5.13 -29.47 -10.21
C ALA A 13 5.78 -28.12 -10.57
N SER A 14 5.24 -27.42 -11.57
CA SER A 14 5.61 -26.03 -11.85
C SER A 14 5.18 -25.17 -10.67
N SER A 15 6.10 -24.82 -9.79
CA SER A 15 5.89 -23.75 -8.83
C SER A 15 5.81 -22.45 -9.62
N HIS A 16 4.60 -21.93 -9.81
CA HIS A 16 4.40 -20.58 -10.31
C HIS A 16 4.90 -19.62 -9.21
N LEU A 17 6.12 -19.15 -9.35
CA LEU A 17 6.57 -17.99 -8.59
C LEU A 17 5.71 -16.81 -9.08
N PHE A 18 4.73 -16.41 -8.29
CA PHE A 18 4.02 -15.16 -8.51
C PHE A 18 5.00 -14.02 -8.26
N ALA A 19 5.38 -13.37 -9.34
CA ALA A 19 6.27 -12.22 -9.28
C ALA A 19 5.50 -11.01 -8.74
N ASN A 20 6.00 -10.42 -7.67
CA ASN A 20 5.42 -9.22 -7.07
C ASN A 20 5.45 -8.03 -8.03
N THR A 21 4.37 -7.25 -8.03
CA THR A 21 4.28 -6.05 -8.85
C THR A 21 5.14 -4.94 -8.26
N MET A 22 6.00 -4.36 -9.10
CA MET A 22 6.81 -3.19 -8.76
C MET A 22 6.15 -1.92 -9.26
N VAL A 23 6.08 -0.90 -8.40
CA VAL A 23 5.43 0.38 -8.67
C VAL A 23 6.41 1.51 -8.38
N GLU A 24 6.43 2.54 -9.24
CA GLU A 24 7.10 3.81 -8.97
C GLU A 24 6.05 4.88 -8.67
N MET A 25 6.17 5.54 -7.52
CA MET A 25 5.40 6.70 -7.13
C MET A 25 6.29 7.94 -7.18
N LYS A 26 5.96 8.88 -8.07
CA LYS A 26 6.61 10.20 -8.15
C LYS A 26 5.84 11.18 -7.28
N THR A 27 6.54 11.80 -6.34
CA THR A 27 5.97 12.83 -5.47
C THR A 27 6.66 14.17 -5.69
N SER A 28 6.08 15.25 -5.18
CA SER A 28 6.73 16.57 -5.17
C SER A 28 8.01 16.63 -4.33
N MET A 29 8.33 15.57 -3.57
CA MET A 29 9.51 15.48 -2.71
C MET A 29 10.53 14.42 -3.14
N GLY A 30 10.25 13.69 -4.23
CA GLY A 30 11.11 12.64 -4.78
C GLY A 30 10.34 11.38 -5.15
N ASN A 31 11.06 10.37 -5.61
CA ASN A 31 10.50 9.11 -6.08
C ASN A 31 10.58 8.03 -5.01
N ILE A 32 9.55 7.19 -4.96
CA ILE A 32 9.43 6.04 -4.05
C ILE A 32 9.17 4.81 -4.91
N GLU A 33 9.99 3.76 -4.77
CA GLU A 33 9.72 2.46 -5.37
C GLU A 33 9.03 1.55 -4.35
N ILE A 34 8.00 0.86 -4.79
CA ILE A 34 7.11 0.04 -3.94
C ILE A 34 7.01 -1.35 -4.56
N GLU A 35 7.15 -2.37 -3.74
CA GLU A 35 6.81 -3.75 -4.07
C GLU A 35 5.44 -4.07 -3.47
N LEU A 36 4.49 -4.53 -4.30
CA LEU A 36 3.20 -5.01 -3.83
C LEU A 36 3.29 -6.51 -3.51
N PHE A 37 2.59 -6.95 -2.48
CA PHE A 37 2.57 -8.35 -2.04
C PHE A 37 1.39 -9.09 -2.68
N ASP A 38 1.49 -9.35 -3.99
CA ASP A 38 0.42 -9.95 -4.81
C ASP A 38 -0.04 -11.33 -4.29
N ASP A 39 0.84 -12.09 -3.64
CA ASP A 39 0.56 -13.41 -3.07
C ASP A 39 -0.07 -13.36 -1.67
N LYS A 40 0.33 -12.36 -0.84
CA LYS A 40 -0.10 -12.23 0.56
C LYS A 40 -1.29 -11.30 0.75
N ALA A 41 -1.48 -10.35 -0.16
CA ALA A 41 -2.55 -9.36 -0.12
C ALA A 41 -3.16 -9.14 -1.51
N PRO A 42 -3.65 -10.22 -2.19
CA PRO A 42 -4.06 -10.15 -3.60
C PRO A 42 -5.19 -9.14 -3.85
N VAL A 43 -6.13 -9.00 -2.93
CA VAL A 43 -7.27 -8.06 -3.07
C VAL A 43 -6.78 -6.63 -2.94
N SER A 44 -5.98 -6.32 -1.91
CA SER A 44 -5.46 -4.98 -1.65
C SER A 44 -4.44 -4.55 -2.72
N ALA A 45 -3.54 -5.44 -3.13
CA ALA A 45 -2.57 -5.18 -4.21
C ALA A 45 -3.28 -4.90 -5.53
N LYS A 46 -4.24 -5.76 -5.93
CA LYS A 46 -5.03 -5.56 -7.16
C LYS A 46 -5.89 -4.30 -7.11
N ASN A 47 -6.44 -3.96 -5.95
CA ASN A 47 -7.18 -2.72 -5.73
C ASN A 47 -6.26 -1.51 -5.99
N PHE A 48 -5.08 -1.47 -5.35
CA PHE A 48 -4.10 -0.41 -5.55
C PHE A 48 -3.67 -0.32 -7.03
N GLU A 49 -3.31 -1.44 -7.68
CA GLU A 49 -3.01 -1.49 -9.10
C GLU A 49 -4.14 -0.91 -9.98
N SER A 50 -5.40 -1.18 -9.62
CA SER A 50 -6.54 -0.71 -10.40
C SER A 50 -6.69 0.81 -10.36
N TYR A 51 -6.33 1.45 -9.23
CA TYR A 51 -6.24 2.91 -9.12
C TYR A 51 -5.02 3.47 -9.85
N VAL A 52 -3.88 2.77 -9.82
CA VAL A 52 -2.69 3.12 -10.61
C VAL A 52 -3.01 3.13 -12.10
N LYS A 53 -3.63 2.06 -12.62
CA LYS A 53 -3.99 1.91 -14.04
C LYS A 53 -4.99 2.96 -14.51
N SER A 54 -5.86 3.45 -13.64
CA SER A 54 -6.80 4.54 -13.95
C SER A 54 -6.23 5.94 -13.74
N ASN A 55 -4.92 6.07 -13.44
CA ASN A 55 -4.24 7.32 -13.10
C ASN A 55 -4.91 8.10 -11.95
N PHE A 56 -5.61 7.39 -11.06
CA PHE A 56 -6.38 7.98 -9.97
C PHE A 56 -5.52 8.79 -9.00
N TYR A 57 -4.33 8.27 -8.65
CA TYR A 57 -3.46 8.88 -7.66
C TYR A 57 -2.81 10.18 -8.11
N ALA A 58 -2.74 10.46 -9.42
CA ALA A 58 -2.20 11.71 -9.92
C ALA A 58 -3.02 12.91 -9.40
N GLY A 59 -2.31 13.88 -8.80
CA GLY A 59 -2.91 15.05 -8.19
C GLY A 59 -3.45 14.85 -6.77
N THR A 60 -3.45 13.64 -6.22
CA THR A 60 -3.74 13.42 -4.80
C THR A 60 -2.56 13.86 -3.94
N ILE A 61 -2.78 14.00 -2.63
CA ILE A 61 -1.78 14.44 -1.66
C ILE A 61 -1.62 13.46 -0.51
N PHE A 62 -0.50 13.55 0.20
CA PHE A 62 -0.38 13.04 1.56
C PHE A 62 -1.05 14.04 2.51
N HIS A 63 -2.31 13.80 2.82
CA HIS A 63 -3.17 14.73 3.59
C HIS A 63 -3.08 14.57 5.10
N ARG A 64 -2.43 13.53 5.59
CA ARG A 64 -2.21 13.30 7.03
C ARG A 64 -0.80 12.75 7.25
N VAL A 65 0.01 13.51 7.98
CA VAL A 65 1.43 13.24 8.19
C VAL A 65 1.74 13.38 9.67
N ILE A 66 2.18 12.29 10.30
CA ILE A 66 2.46 12.26 11.74
C ILE A 66 3.86 11.69 11.96
N PRO A 67 4.82 12.52 12.43
CA PRO A 67 6.15 12.06 12.84
C PRO A 67 6.09 10.93 13.86
N GLY A 68 6.96 9.94 13.71
CA GLY A 68 6.97 8.77 14.60
C GLY A 68 5.77 7.83 14.43
N PHE A 69 4.99 7.98 13.34
CA PHE A 69 3.83 7.13 13.08
C PHE A 69 3.73 6.74 11.60
N MET A 70 3.14 7.60 10.75
CA MET A 70 2.89 7.26 9.34
C MET A 70 2.67 8.51 8.47
N VAL A 71 2.70 8.32 7.15
CA VAL A 71 2.20 9.27 6.15
C VAL A 71 1.03 8.65 5.39
N GLN A 72 -0.14 9.31 5.35
CA GLN A 72 -1.37 8.83 4.73
C GLN A 72 -1.76 9.71 3.56
N GLY A 73 -2.16 9.08 2.45
CA GLY A 73 -2.58 9.79 1.24
C GLY A 73 -3.44 8.95 0.31
N GLY A 74 -3.59 9.41 -0.94
CA GLY A 74 -4.25 8.67 -2.01
C GLY A 74 -5.78 8.79 -2.05
N GLY A 75 -6.37 9.79 -1.40
CA GLY A 75 -7.83 9.99 -1.43
C GLY A 75 -8.26 11.43 -1.74
N LEU A 76 -7.50 12.42 -1.29
CA LEU A 76 -7.84 13.84 -1.40
C LEU A 76 -6.90 14.54 -2.38
N ASP A 77 -7.42 15.56 -3.05
CA ASP A 77 -6.61 16.49 -3.86
C ASP A 77 -5.99 17.62 -3.01
N ALA A 78 -5.28 18.54 -3.65
CA ALA A 78 -4.62 19.65 -2.97
C ALA A 78 -5.59 20.68 -2.33
N ASN A 79 -6.87 20.65 -2.69
CA ASN A 79 -7.93 21.45 -2.12
C ASN A 79 -8.68 20.72 -0.99
N MET A 80 -8.22 19.54 -0.59
CA MET A 80 -8.85 18.65 0.40
C MET A 80 -10.21 18.10 -0.08
N VAL A 81 -10.42 18.03 -1.39
CA VAL A 81 -11.62 17.44 -1.98
C VAL A 81 -11.36 15.94 -2.19
N GLU A 82 -12.27 15.12 -1.68
CA GLU A 82 -12.19 13.67 -1.84
C GLU A 82 -12.52 13.26 -3.28
N LYS A 83 -11.67 12.43 -3.90
CA LYS A 83 -11.92 11.88 -5.24
C LYS A 83 -12.89 10.71 -5.15
N THR A 84 -13.80 10.60 -6.13
CA THR A 84 -14.76 9.49 -6.22
C THR A 84 -14.05 8.15 -6.35
N THR A 85 -14.29 7.25 -5.41
CA THR A 85 -13.65 5.95 -5.32
C THR A 85 -14.50 4.82 -5.91
N LYS A 86 -13.88 3.66 -6.14
CA LYS A 86 -14.55 2.39 -6.43
C LYS A 86 -15.19 1.84 -5.13
N ALA A 87 -15.94 0.73 -5.27
CA ALA A 87 -16.48 0.00 -4.12
C ALA A 87 -15.36 -0.42 -3.13
N PRO A 88 -15.65 -0.47 -1.84
CA PRO A 88 -14.70 -0.89 -0.82
C PRO A 88 -14.33 -2.37 -0.96
N ILE A 89 -13.20 -2.74 -0.36
CA ILE A 89 -12.64 -4.08 -0.40
C ILE A 89 -12.61 -4.74 0.98
N VAL A 90 -12.53 -6.07 1.00
CA VAL A 90 -12.35 -6.84 2.23
C VAL A 90 -11.00 -6.56 2.87
N ASN A 91 -10.95 -6.64 4.20
CA ASN A 91 -9.74 -6.45 4.97
C ASN A 91 -8.89 -7.72 5.00
N GLU A 92 -7.69 -7.66 4.44
CA GLU A 92 -6.74 -8.79 4.40
C GLU A 92 -5.72 -8.76 5.56
N ALA A 93 -5.96 -8.04 6.66
CA ALA A 93 -5.01 -7.95 7.77
C ALA A 93 -4.76 -9.29 8.50
N SER A 94 -5.51 -10.35 8.16
CA SER A 94 -5.25 -11.73 8.58
C SER A 94 -4.12 -12.43 7.80
N ASN A 95 -3.51 -11.75 6.83
CA ASN A 95 -2.47 -12.31 5.96
C ASN A 95 -1.11 -12.55 6.64
N GLY A 96 -0.99 -12.23 7.94
CA GLY A 96 0.22 -12.43 8.74
C GLY A 96 1.27 -11.33 8.62
N LEU A 97 1.10 -10.38 7.69
CA LEU A 97 2.01 -9.25 7.52
C LEU A 97 1.84 -8.24 8.66
N LYS A 98 2.93 -7.54 8.99
CA LYS A 98 2.99 -6.60 10.10
C LYS A 98 3.19 -5.18 9.60
N ASN A 99 2.61 -4.21 10.31
CA ASN A 99 2.79 -2.78 10.09
C ASN A 99 4.16 -2.33 10.60
N THR A 100 5.24 -2.80 9.97
CA THR A 100 6.60 -2.39 10.26
C THR A 100 7.03 -1.21 9.40
N ARG A 101 8.11 -0.52 9.80
CA ARG A 101 8.65 0.61 9.03
C ARG A 101 8.84 0.25 7.55
N GLY A 102 8.38 1.13 6.67
CA GLY A 102 8.45 1.00 5.22
C GLY A 102 7.30 0.22 4.60
N THR A 103 6.43 -0.43 5.36
CA THR A 103 5.26 -1.13 4.80
C THR A 103 4.13 -0.16 4.44
N LEU A 104 3.40 -0.52 3.37
CA LEU A 104 2.15 0.13 2.96
C LEU A 104 0.96 -0.67 3.48
N ALA A 105 -0.01 0.02 4.06
CA ALA A 105 -1.26 -0.58 4.49
C ALA A 105 -2.47 0.24 4.03
N MET A 106 -3.62 -0.44 3.88
CA MET A 106 -4.88 0.22 3.50
C MET A 106 -5.44 1.02 4.67
N ALA A 107 -5.73 2.30 4.42
CA ALA A 107 -6.52 3.12 5.35
C ALA A 107 -7.99 2.71 5.25
N ARG A 108 -8.71 2.78 6.37
CA ARG A 108 -10.13 2.42 6.49
C ARG A 108 -10.84 3.25 7.55
N THR A 109 -12.16 3.22 7.55
CA THR A 109 -12.99 3.73 8.64
C THR A 109 -13.06 2.72 9.80
N ARG A 110 -14.02 2.87 10.71
CA ARG A 110 -14.28 1.88 11.76
C ARG A 110 -14.76 0.54 11.21
N ASP A 111 -15.43 0.53 10.05
CA ASP A 111 -15.76 -0.70 9.36
C ASP A 111 -14.49 -1.35 8.78
N PRO A 112 -14.16 -2.59 9.17
CA PRO A 112 -12.97 -3.27 8.66
C PRO A 112 -12.92 -3.38 7.13
N ASN A 113 -14.06 -3.51 6.46
CA ASN A 113 -14.17 -3.70 5.02
C ASN A 113 -14.51 -2.41 4.26
N SER A 114 -14.09 -1.26 4.75
CA SER A 114 -14.37 0.06 4.16
C SER A 114 -13.21 0.65 3.35
N ALA A 115 -12.08 -0.05 3.22
CA ALA A 115 -10.93 0.45 2.49
C ALA A 115 -11.25 0.64 1.00
N THR A 116 -10.83 1.78 0.43
CA THR A 116 -10.99 2.10 -0.99
C THR A 116 -9.65 2.44 -1.64
N SER A 117 -9.32 3.73 -1.81
CA SER A 117 -8.08 4.19 -2.45
C SER A 117 -6.99 4.61 -1.47
N GLN A 118 -7.37 5.05 -0.26
CA GLN A 118 -6.43 5.62 0.68
C GLN A 118 -5.51 4.55 1.29
N PHE A 119 -4.24 4.91 1.43
CA PHE A 119 -3.20 4.08 2.02
C PHE A 119 -2.31 4.91 2.95
N PHE A 120 -1.53 4.24 3.77
CA PHE A 120 -0.47 4.89 4.53
C PHE A 120 0.85 4.10 4.44
N ILE A 121 1.96 4.81 4.64
CA ILE A 121 3.29 4.24 4.74
C ILE A 121 3.75 4.38 6.19
N ASN A 122 4.09 3.27 6.82
CA ASN A 122 4.60 3.24 8.18
C ASN A 122 6.02 3.82 8.23
N VAL A 123 6.28 4.80 9.10
CA VAL A 123 7.63 5.36 9.27
C VAL A 123 8.37 4.80 10.47
N VAL A 124 7.67 4.03 11.29
CA VAL A 124 8.19 3.21 12.40
C VAL A 124 7.41 1.90 12.46
N ASP A 125 7.79 1.01 13.35
CA ASP A 125 7.05 -0.22 13.63
C ASP A 125 5.79 0.11 14.46
N ASN A 126 4.61 -0.05 13.86
CA ASN A 126 3.31 0.27 14.44
C ASN A 126 2.55 -1.02 14.80
N SER A 127 3.04 -1.79 15.77
CA SER A 127 2.48 -3.09 16.15
C SER A 127 1.02 -3.04 16.57
N PHE A 128 0.54 -1.90 17.10
CA PHE A 128 -0.86 -1.70 17.50
C PHE A 128 -1.82 -1.61 16.29
N LEU A 129 -1.32 -1.42 15.05
CA LEU A 129 -2.11 -1.48 13.82
C LEU A 129 -2.27 -2.90 13.27
N ASN A 130 -1.58 -3.87 13.86
CA ASN A 130 -1.70 -5.26 13.43
C ASN A 130 -3.01 -5.86 13.92
N ARG A 131 -3.52 -6.82 13.13
CA ARG A 131 -4.68 -7.62 13.57
C ARG A 131 -4.40 -8.31 14.90
N SER A 132 -5.37 -8.26 15.79
CA SER A 132 -5.37 -8.91 17.10
C SER A 132 -6.72 -9.59 17.35
N ALA A 133 -6.89 -10.19 18.52
CA ALA A 133 -8.18 -10.74 18.94
C ALA A 133 -9.27 -9.66 19.11
N MET A 134 -8.87 -8.40 19.36
CA MET A 134 -9.77 -7.28 19.67
C MET A 134 -9.87 -6.24 18.55
N ASP A 135 -8.99 -6.27 17.54
CA ASP A 135 -8.98 -5.33 16.42
C ASP A 135 -8.74 -6.04 15.09
N ALA A 136 -9.52 -5.68 14.09
CA ALA A 136 -9.39 -6.23 12.74
C ALA A 136 -8.05 -5.92 12.08
N GLY A 137 -7.31 -4.92 12.57
CA GLY A 137 -6.05 -4.46 12.02
C GLY A 137 -6.16 -3.74 10.69
N TYR A 138 -5.00 -3.33 10.18
CA TYR A 138 -4.85 -2.67 8.89
C TYR A 138 -4.06 -3.57 7.94
N ALA A 139 -4.63 -3.84 6.77
CA ALA A 139 -4.07 -4.78 5.80
C ALA A 139 -2.80 -4.23 5.15
N VAL A 140 -1.65 -4.79 5.52
CA VAL A 140 -0.39 -4.53 4.82
C VAL A 140 -0.44 -5.23 3.46
N PHE A 141 -0.11 -4.48 2.39
CA PHE A 141 -0.18 -4.98 1.01
C PHE A 141 1.05 -4.69 0.16
N GLY A 142 2.05 -4.01 0.72
CA GLY A 142 3.30 -3.70 0.02
C GLY A 142 4.35 -3.12 0.95
N LYS A 143 5.52 -2.83 0.37
CA LYS A 143 6.61 -2.15 1.08
C LYS A 143 7.38 -1.22 0.16
N VAL A 144 7.96 -0.19 0.73
CA VAL A 144 8.96 0.67 0.06
C VAL A 144 10.25 -0.13 -0.10
N THR A 145 10.75 -0.21 -1.33
CA THR A 145 12.03 -0.86 -1.66
C THR A 145 13.15 0.14 -1.90
N LYS A 146 12.79 1.38 -2.38
CA LYS A 146 13.69 2.52 -2.50
C LYS A 146 12.94 3.82 -2.23
N GLY A 147 13.63 4.84 -1.74
CA GLY A 147 13.04 6.14 -1.48
C GLY A 147 12.47 6.28 -0.06
N MET A 148 12.89 5.44 0.90
CA MET A 148 12.49 5.61 2.30
C MET A 148 12.95 6.96 2.87
N GLU A 149 14.08 7.48 2.38
CA GLU A 149 14.58 8.84 2.69
C GLU A 149 13.64 9.94 2.17
N VAL A 150 12.89 9.69 1.09
CA VAL A 150 11.83 10.59 0.61
C VAL A 150 10.64 10.56 1.57
N VAL A 151 10.24 9.38 2.04
CA VAL A 151 9.18 9.23 3.05
C VAL A 151 9.58 9.94 4.35
N ASP A 152 10.84 9.85 4.78
CA ASP A 152 11.36 10.55 5.95
C ASP A 152 11.35 12.08 5.77
N LYS A 153 11.60 12.58 4.56
CA LYS A 153 11.42 14.02 4.25
C LYS A 153 9.95 14.40 4.32
N ILE A 154 9.04 13.59 3.79
CA ILE A 154 7.60 13.86 3.84
C ILE A 154 7.12 13.91 5.29
N VAL A 155 7.54 12.98 6.15
CA VAL A 155 7.10 12.94 7.55
C VAL A 155 7.63 14.11 8.37
N SER A 156 8.67 14.80 7.89
CA SER A 156 9.32 15.92 8.58
C SER A 156 8.75 17.30 8.20
N VAL A 157 7.78 17.38 7.26
CA VAL A 157 7.22 18.67 6.85
C VAL A 157 6.36 19.31 7.96
N PRO A 158 6.32 20.63 8.06
CA PRO A 158 5.41 21.30 8.98
C PRO A 158 3.95 20.97 8.67
N THR A 159 3.19 20.59 9.70
CA THR A 159 1.77 20.25 9.59
C THR A 159 0.91 21.21 10.39
N GLY A 160 -0.40 21.19 10.16
CA GLY A 160 -1.41 21.96 10.87
C GLY A 160 -2.80 21.36 10.66
N ASN A 161 -3.81 22.07 11.07
CA ASN A 161 -5.21 21.70 10.84
C ASN A 161 -5.75 22.42 9.61
N GLN A 162 -6.56 21.73 8.81
CA GLN A 162 -7.27 22.29 7.66
C GLN A 162 -8.72 21.76 7.67
N GLY A 163 -9.66 22.64 8.02
CA GLY A 163 -11.05 22.23 8.28
C GLY A 163 -11.13 21.20 9.41
N LEU A 164 -11.74 20.05 9.13
CA LEU A 164 -11.86 18.94 10.08
C LEU A 164 -10.62 18.00 10.08
N HIS A 165 -9.68 18.22 9.18
CA HIS A 165 -8.48 17.38 9.05
C HIS A 165 -7.35 17.92 9.92
N GLN A 166 -6.69 17.01 10.65
CA GLN A 166 -5.55 17.31 11.49
C GLN A 166 -4.27 16.73 10.86
N ASN A 167 -3.13 17.33 11.24
CA ASN A 167 -1.82 16.88 10.76
C ASN A 167 -1.67 16.95 9.23
N VAL A 168 -2.29 17.95 8.61
CA VAL A 168 -2.19 18.23 7.17
C VAL A 168 -0.90 19.00 6.90
N PRO A 169 -0.06 18.59 5.94
CA PRO A 169 1.10 19.38 5.53
C PRO A 169 0.72 20.80 5.14
N LYS A 170 1.38 21.82 5.73
CA LYS A 170 1.12 23.24 5.41
C LYS A 170 1.38 23.57 3.93
N GLN A 171 2.34 22.88 3.31
CA GLN A 171 2.54 22.88 1.86
C GLN A 171 2.13 21.50 1.34
N PRO A 172 1.18 21.38 0.40
CA PRO A 172 0.70 20.11 -0.08
C PRO A 172 1.81 19.23 -0.65
N VAL A 173 2.01 18.04 -0.09
CA VAL A 173 2.90 17.02 -0.66
C VAL A 173 2.11 16.22 -1.68
N LYS A 174 2.34 16.48 -2.96
CA LYS A 174 1.56 15.92 -4.07
C LYS A 174 2.13 14.59 -4.56
N ILE A 175 1.24 13.65 -4.87
CA ILE A 175 1.54 12.48 -5.71
C ILE A 175 1.37 12.94 -7.16
N ILE A 176 2.48 12.99 -7.90
CA ILE A 176 2.51 13.47 -9.29
C ILE A 176 2.04 12.37 -10.24
N SER A 177 2.56 11.16 -10.05
CA SER A 177 2.16 9.98 -10.82
C SER A 177 2.49 8.71 -10.05
N VAL A 178 1.76 7.64 -10.37
CA VAL A 178 2.06 6.28 -9.90
C VAL A 178 1.99 5.35 -11.10
N GLN A 179 3.03 4.54 -11.31
CA GLN A 179 3.14 3.68 -12.49
C GLN A 179 3.65 2.29 -12.11
N ILE A 180 3.09 1.27 -12.75
CA ILE A 180 3.62 -0.09 -12.67
C ILE A 180 4.88 -0.16 -13.51
N LYS A 181 6.00 -0.60 -12.90
CA LYS A 181 7.32 -0.72 -13.57
C LYS A 181 7.51 -2.10 -14.20
N SER A 182 7.26 -3.15 -13.42
CA SER A 182 7.44 -4.55 -13.85
C SER A 182 6.76 -5.49 -12.87
N LYS A 183 6.61 -6.74 -13.29
CA LYS A 183 6.42 -7.88 -12.37
C LYS A 183 7.76 -8.62 -12.30
N LYS A 184 8.27 -8.81 -11.11
CA LYS A 184 9.52 -9.55 -10.86
C LYS A 184 9.21 -10.94 -10.39
#